data_c914e258c946b51e314bd74757eb5d56
#
_entry.id   c914e258c946b51e314bd74757eb5d56
#
_cell.length_a   1.000
_cell.length_b   1.000
_cell.length_c   1.000
_cell.angle_alpha   90.00
_cell.angle_beta   90.00
_cell.angle_gamma   90.00
#
_symmetry.space_group_name_H-M   'P 1'
#
loop_
_entity.id
_entity.type
_entity.pdbx_description
1 polymer ?
#
loop_
_entity_poly.entity_id
_entity_poly.type
_entity_poly.pdbx_seq_one_letter_code
_entity_poly.pdbx_strand_id
1 'polypeptide(L)'
;MISKKVSDLINSQIAKEQYSAQYYLAMAAWFYKQDLDGIANYFRVQAKEELQHGEKMFDYLKDVGGEIVIEALAQPPYDFKDAIDVFERALEHEVYVTKSINSIVKAADEEDDYATKAFLQWFVNEQVEEEANESQYLAKMKRVNDNPSALYLFDQELAQRVLATEE
;
A
#
# COMPACT_ATOMS: atom_id res chain seq x y z
N MET A 1 -22.21 4.03 -17.71
CA MET A 1 -21.92 2.71 -17.10
C MET A 1 -20.44 2.45 -17.31
N ILE A 2 -19.74 2.03 -16.28
CA ILE A 2 -18.32 1.63 -16.38
C ILE A 2 -18.14 0.53 -17.43
N SER A 3 -17.07 0.54 -18.18
CA SER A 3 -16.78 -0.52 -19.15
C SER A 3 -16.27 -1.79 -18.44
N LYS A 4 -16.40 -2.93 -19.12
CA LYS A 4 -15.86 -4.20 -18.60
C LYS A 4 -14.34 -4.11 -18.42
N LYS A 5 -13.62 -3.49 -19.33
CA LYS A 5 -12.15 -3.34 -19.26
C LYS A 5 -11.72 -2.57 -18.00
N VAL A 6 -12.36 -1.44 -17.72
CA VAL A 6 -12.04 -0.61 -16.55
C VAL A 6 -12.47 -1.32 -15.26
N SER A 7 -13.66 -1.95 -15.26
CA SER A 7 -14.14 -2.73 -14.11
C SER A 7 -13.20 -3.90 -13.77
N ASP A 8 -12.72 -4.66 -14.76
CA ASP A 8 -11.77 -5.76 -14.55
C ASP A 8 -10.44 -5.26 -13.95
N LEU A 9 -9.95 -4.10 -14.41
CA LEU A 9 -8.72 -3.49 -13.88
C LEU A 9 -8.90 -3.04 -12.44
N ILE A 10 -10.05 -2.47 -12.06
CA ILE A 10 -10.33 -2.08 -10.67
C ILE A 10 -10.47 -3.32 -9.78
N ASN A 11 -11.12 -4.40 -10.23
CA ASN A 11 -11.17 -5.67 -9.49
C ASN A 11 -9.76 -6.23 -9.23
N SER A 12 -8.91 -6.22 -10.24
CA SER A 12 -7.51 -6.61 -10.07
C SER A 12 -6.76 -5.70 -9.10
N GLN A 13 -7.09 -4.40 -9.06
CA GLN A 13 -6.48 -3.49 -8.09
C GLN A 13 -6.98 -3.75 -6.66
N ILE A 14 -8.27 -4.02 -6.45
CA ILE A 14 -8.78 -4.45 -5.14
C ILE A 14 -7.98 -5.64 -4.60
N ALA A 15 -7.72 -6.64 -5.44
CA ALA A 15 -6.90 -7.78 -5.04
C ALA A 15 -5.45 -7.38 -4.70
N LYS A 16 -4.88 -6.39 -5.41
CA LYS A 16 -3.53 -5.88 -5.13
C LYS A 16 -3.48 -5.13 -3.80
N GLU A 17 -4.47 -4.28 -3.48
CA GLU A 17 -4.54 -3.60 -2.17
C GLU A 17 -4.67 -4.62 -1.02
N GLN A 18 -5.51 -5.64 -1.20
CA GLN A 18 -5.62 -6.74 -0.22
C GLN A 18 -4.30 -7.53 -0.09
N TYR A 19 -3.60 -7.74 -1.18
CA TYR A 19 -2.27 -8.37 -1.16
C TYR A 19 -1.24 -7.45 -0.47
N SER A 20 -1.24 -6.15 -0.74
CA SER A 20 -0.40 -5.15 -0.06
C SER A 20 -0.58 -5.24 1.45
N ALA A 21 -1.84 -5.31 1.93
CA ALA A 21 -2.14 -5.46 3.35
C ALA A 21 -1.49 -6.72 3.95
N GLN A 22 -1.57 -7.87 3.27
CA GLN A 22 -0.92 -9.09 3.72
C GLN A 22 0.61 -8.99 3.69
N TYR A 23 1.15 -8.31 2.69
CA TYR A 23 2.60 -8.11 2.56
C TYR A 23 3.13 -7.24 3.69
N TYR A 24 2.45 -6.15 4.03
CA TYR A 24 2.80 -5.32 5.18
C TYR A 24 2.65 -6.06 6.52
N LEU A 25 1.66 -6.95 6.66
CA LEU A 25 1.58 -7.82 7.84
C LEU A 25 2.75 -8.81 7.92
N ALA A 26 3.26 -9.32 6.79
CA ALA A 26 4.45 -10.16 6.78
C ALA A 26 5.71 -9.38 7.20
N MET A 27 5.83 -8.12 6.75
CA MET A 27 6.90 -7.21 7.19
C MET A 27 6.80 -6.92 8.69
N ALA A 28 5.61 -6.61 9.19
CA ALA A 28 5.38 -6.40 10.63
C ALA A 28 5.78 -7.64 11.45
N ALA A 29 5.40 -8.83 10.99
CA ALA A 29 5.74 -10.10 11.66
C ALA A 29 7.26 -10.34 11.70
N TRP A 30 8.00 -9.91 10.68
CA TRP A 30 9.45 -9.97 10.66
C TRP A 30 10.06 -9.03 11.72
N PHE A 31 9.58 -7.78 11.84
CA PHE A 31 10.06 -6.82 12.84
C PHE A 31 9.74 -7.24 14.27
N TYR A 32 8.60 -7.88 14.53
CA TYR A 32 8.32 -8.49 15.85
C TYR A 32 9.34 -9.53 16.27
N LYS A 33 9.91 -10.30 15.32
CA LYS A 33 10.99 -11.26 15.62
C LYS A 33 12.34 -10.58 15.92
N GLN A 34 12.45 -9.29 15.61
CA GLN A 34 13.66 -8.48 15.89
C GLN A 34 13.49 -7.60 17.14
N ASP A 35 12.39 -7.76 17.90
CA ASP A 35 12.03 -6.92 19.05
C ASP A 35 11.93 -5.40 18.69
N LEU A 36 11.48 -5.09 17.46
CA LEU A 36 11.26 -3.74 16.92
C LEU A 36 9.76 -3.48 16.76
N ASP A 37 9.06 -3.40 17.89
CA ASP A 37 7.60 -3.30 17.96
C ASP A 37 7.05 -2.01 17.34
N GLY A 38 7.82 -0.91 17.41
CA GLY A 38 7.43 0.37 16.83
C GLY A 38 7.45 0.33 15.31
N ILE A 39 8.48 -0.26 14.71
CA ILE A 39 8.55 -0.45 13.24
C ILE A 39 7.48 -1.46 12.81
N ALA A 40 7.26 -2.52 13.59
CA ALA A 40 6.17 -3.47 13.32
C ALA A 40 4.79 -2.77 13.35
N ASN A 41 4.57 -1.83 14.29
CA ASN A 41 3.34 -1.02 14.32
C ASN A 41 3.15 -0.19 13.04
N TYR A 42 4.23 0.43 12.54
CA TYR A 42 4.19 1.17 11.27
C TYR A 42 3.59 0.30 10.15
N PHE A 43 4.15 -0.88 9.90
CA PHE A 43 3.66 -1.79 8.87
C PHE A 43 2.26 -2.35 9.15
N ARG A 44 1.86 -2.47 10.40
CA ARG A 44 0.46 -2.82 10.74
C ARG A 44 -0.52 -1.71 10.42
N VAL A 45 -0.11 -0.46 10.56
CA VAL A 45 -0.94 0.68 10.15
C VAL A 45 -1.05 0.71 8.63
N GLN A 46 0.08 0.59 7.90
CA GLN A 46 0.07 0.44 6.43
C GLN A 46 -0.89 -0.66 5.98
N ALA A 47 -0.84 -1.85 6.58
CA ALA A 47 -1.75 -2.93 6.23
C ALA A 47 -3.24 -2.57 6.39
N LYS A 48 -3.60 -1.72 7.34
CA LYS A 48 -4.98 -1.25 7.51
C LYS A 48 -5.37 -0.21 6.46
N GLU A 49 -4.45 0.68 6.11
CA GLU A 49 -4.65 1.68 5.06
C GLU A 49 -4.90 0.99 3.71
N GLU A 50 -4.14 -0.04 3.37
CA GLU A 50 -4.35 -0.85 2.16
C GLU A 50 -5.73 -1.52 2.10
N LEU A 51 -6.24 -2.00 3.24
CA LEU A 51 -7.60 -2.53 3.30
C LEU A 51 -8.65 -1.44 3.03
N GLN A 52 -8.45 -0.22 3.55
CA GLN A 52 -9.34 0.91 3.25
C GLN A 52 -9.29 1.29 1.78
N HIS A 53 -8.10 1.28 1.15
CA HIS A 53 -7.95 1.50 -0.30
C HIS A 53 -8.77 0.49 -1.11
N GLY A 54 -8.67 -0.79 -0.77
CA GLY A 54 -9.46 -1.85 -1.40
C GLY A 54 -10.97 -1.68 -1.21
N GLU A 55 -11.42 -1.31 0.00
CA GLU A 55 -12.83 -1.03 0.30
C GLU A 55 -13.36 0.17 -0.50
N LYS A 56 -12.59 1.25 -0.61
CA LYS A 56 -12.95 2.43 -1.41
C LYS A 56 -13.17 2.08 -2.88
N MET A 57 -12.32 1.23 -3.47
CA MET A 57 -12.48 0.74 -4.84
C MET A 57 -13.70 -0.20 -4.99
N PHE A 58 -13.93 -1.06 -4.02
CA PHE A 58 -15.08 -1.95 -3.98
C PHE A 58 -16.41 -1.17 -3.97
N ASP A 59 -16.51 -0.17 -3.10
CA ASP A 59 -17.70 0.69 -3.02
C ASP A 59 -17.90 1.51 -4.30
N TYR A 60 -16.84 2.01 -4.90
CA TYR A 60 -16.91 2.68 -6.19
C TYR A 60 -17.50 1.77 -7.27
N LEU A 61 -17.01 0.54 -7.43
CA LEU A 61 -17.56 -0.42 -8.40
C LEU A 61 -19.04 -0.68 -8.19
N LYS A 62 -19.46 -0.86 -6.94
CA LYS A 62 -20.88 -1.01 -6.57
C LYS A 62 -21.70 0.19 -7.01
N ASP A 63 -21.21 1.41 -6.76
CA ASP A 63 -21.95 2.65 -7.04
C ASP A 63 -22.10 2.92 -8.54
N VAL A 64 -21.11 2.54 -9.35
CA VAL A 64 -21.17 2.69 -10.82
C VAL A 64 -21.80 1.49 -11.54
N GLY A 65 -22.24 0.48 -10.79
CA GLY A 65 -22.85 -0.74 -11.32
C GLY A 65 -21.87 -1.65 -12.06
N GLY A 66 -20.59 -1.62 -11.66
CA GLY A 66 -19.56 -2.55 -12.14
C GLY A 66 -19.75 -3.96 -11.56
N GLU A 67 -19.23 -4.96 -12.27
CA GLU A 67 -19.15 -6.32 -11.73
C GLU A 67 -18.03 -6.39 -10.68
N ILE A 68 -18.35 -6.91 -9.49
CA ILE A 68 -17.38 -7.10 -8.40
C ILE A 68 -16.96 -8.56 -8.35
N VAL A 69 -15.66 -8.80 -8.49
CA VAL A 69 -15.03 -10.12 -8.45
C VAL A 69 -13.98 -10.16 -7.35
N ILE A 70 -14.13 -11.10 -6.41
CA ILE A 70 -13.13 -11.31 -5.34
C ILE A 70 -12.13 -12.34 -5.82
N GLU A 71 -10.89 -11.91 -6.05
CA GLU A 71 -9.81 -12.74 -6.55
C GLU A 71 -9.07 -13.44 -5.39
N ALA A 72 -8.46 -14.58 -5.70
CA ALA A 72 -7.57 -15.26 -4.76
C ALA A 72 -6.25 -14.51 -4.62
N LEU A 73 -5.71 -14.45 -3.40
CA LEU A 73 -4.44 -13.79 -3.11
C LEU A 73 -3.29 -14.81 -3.05
N ALA A 74 -2.15 -14.42 -3.58
CA ALA A 74 -0.92 -15.19 -3.41
C ALA A 74 -0.35 -14.98 -2.00
N GLN A 75 0.44 -15.94 -1.52
CA GLN A 75 1.18 -15.78 -0.28
C GLN A 75 2.29 -14.73 -0.48
N PRO A 76 2.37 -13.68 0.36
CA PRO A 76 3.46 -12.71 0.28
C PRO A 76 4.78 -13.34 0.75
N PRO A 77 5.93 -12.83 0.29
CA PRO A 77 7.23 -13.17 0.85
C PRO A 77 7.28 -12.87 2.36
N TYR A 78 8.01 -13.70 3.11
CA TYR A 78 8.22 -13.54 4.56
C TYR A 78 9.68 -13.73 4.99
N ASP A 79 10.56 -13.99 4.03
CA ASP A 79 12.01 -14.18 4.16
C ASP A 79 12.72 -12.89 3.78
N PHE A 80 12.89 -12.00 4.75
CA PHE A 80 13.62 -10.74 4.57
C PHE A 80 15.04 -10.91 5.10
N LYS A 81 16.00 -10.31 4.39
CA LYS A 81 17.43 -10.43 4.71
C LYS A 81 17.80 -9.61 5.95
N ASP A 82 17.33 -8.37 6.02
CA ASP A 82 17.58 -7.42 7.09
C ASP A 82 16.51 -6.29 7.06
N ALA A 83 16.58 -5.39 8.02
CA ALA A 83 15.62 -4.28 8.11
C ALA A 83 15.65 -3.34 6.89
N ILE A 84 16.80 -3.16 6.27
CA ILE A 84 16.94 -2.32 5.06
C ILE A 84 16.23 -3.01 3.89
N ASP A 85 16.40 -4.33 3.71
CA ASP A 85 15.72 -5.11 2.68
C ASP A 85 14.19 -5.01 2.80
N VAL A 86 13.64 -4.98 4.03
CA VAL A 86 12.20 -4.80 4.24
C VAL A 86 11.73 -3.45 3.68
N PHE A 87 12.38 -2.34 4.04
CA PHE A 87 12.01 -1.01 3.55
C PHE A 87 12.30 -0.83 2.04
N GLU A 88 13.33 -1.46 1.49
CA GLU A 88 13.58 -1.47 0.04
C GLU A 88 12.44 -2.15 -0.70
N ARG A 89 12.00 -3.31 -0.23
CA ARG A 89 10.86 -4.03 -0.83
C ARG A 89 9.53 -3.31 -0.64
N ALA A 90 9.34 -2.59 0.47
CA ALA A 90 8.17 -1.75 0.67
C ALA A 90 8.11 -0.65 -0.38
N LEU A 91 9.20 0.11 -0.58
CA LEU A 91 9.28 1.14 -1.62
C LEU A 91 9.08 0.58 -3.04
N GLU A 92 9.71 -0.55 -3.36
CA GLU A 92 9.53 -1.22 -4.66
C GLU A 92 8.06 -1.63 -4.89
N HIS A 93 7.39 -2.05 -3.83
CA HIS A 93 5.99 -2.42 -3.87
C HIS A 93 5.10 -1.21 -4.15
N GLU A 94 5.31 -0.06 -3.48
CA GLU A 94 4.55 1.16 -3.75
C GLU A 94 4.75 1.67 -5.19
N VAL A 95 5.97 1.62 -5.71
CA VAL A 95 6.24 1.93 -7.13
C VAL A 95 5.47 0.99 -8.07
N TYR A 96 5.32 -0.28 -7.70
CA TYR A 96 4.50 -1.23 -8.47
C TYR A 96 3.00 -0.87 -8.40
N VAL A 97 2.46 -0.53 -7.23
CA VAL A 97 1.07 -0.10 -7.04
C VAL A 97 0.79 1.17 -7.84
N THR A 98 1.67 2.18 -7.77
CA THR A 98 1.57 3.41 -8.57
C THR A 98 1.42 3.11 -10.08
N LYS A 99 2.26 2.23 -10.61
CA LYS A 99 2.16 1.83 -12.04
C LYS A 99 0.83 1.18 -12.37
N SER A 100 0.31 0.37 -11.45
CA SER A 100 -0.97 -0.28 -11.60
C SER A 100 -2.12 0.73 -11.65
N ILE A 101 -2.18 1.66 -10.69
CA ILE A 101 -3.18 2.74 -10.64
C ILE A 101 -3.11 3.60 -11.90
N ASN A 102 -1.91 3.99 -12.32
CA ASN A 102 -1.73 4.77 -13.55
C ASN A 102 -2.24 4.03 -14.81
N SER A 103 -2.16 2.70 -14.82
CA SER A 103 -2.72 1.90 -15.92
C SER A 103 -4.24 1.95 -15.97
N ILE A 104 -4.90 2.02 -14.82
CA ILE A 104 -6.36 2.15 -14.74
C ILE A 104 -6.77 3.57 -15.18
N VAL A 105 -6.06 4.60 -14.72
CA VAL A 105 -6.29 5.99 -15.15
C VAL A 105 -6.19 6.12 -16.67
N LYS A 106 -5.17 5.50 -17.27
CA LYS A 106 -4.98 5.49 -18.72
C LYS A 106 -6.14 4.78 -19.43
N ALA A 107 -6.58 3.63 -18.93
CA ALA A 107 -7.69 2.90 -19.51
C ALA A 107 -9.01 3.69 -19.45
N ALA A 108 -9.27 4.37 -18.32
CA ALA A 108 -10.41 5.25 -18.16
C ALA A 108 -10.35 6.45 -19.12
N ASP A 109 -9.15 7.02 -19.34
CA ASP A 109 -8.94 8.11 -20.29
C ASP A 109 -9.21 7.69 -21.75
N GLU A 110 -8.75 6.52 -22.15
CA GLU A 110 -8.97 5.95 -23.48
C GLU A 110 -10.46 5.69 -23.80
N GLU A 111 -11.29 5.59 -22.76
CA GLU A 111 -12.73 5.30 -22.87
C GLU A 111 -13.62 6.52 -22.52
N ASP A 112 -13.03 7.70 -22.37
CA ASP A 112 -13.71 8.93 -21.95
C ASP A 112 -14.50 8.79 -20.61
N ASP A 113 -14.04 7.86 -19.73
CA ASP A 113 -14.66 7.61 -18.43
C ASP A 113 -14.15 8.63 -17.38
N TYR A 114 -14.69 9.84 -17.46
CA TYR A 114 -14.33 10.95 -16.58
C TYR A 114 -14.72 10.71 -15.12
N ALA A 115 -15.74 9.89 -14.85
CA ALA A 115 -16.13 9.56 -13.49
C ALA A 115 -15.07 8.69 -12.81
N THR A 116 -14.60 7.64 -13.48
CA THR A 116 -13.51 6.79 -12.99
C THR A 116 -12.21 7.58 -12.85
N LYS A 117 -11.88 8.47 -13.80
CA LYS A 117 -10.70 9.35 -13.69
C LYS A 117 -10.77 10.25 -12.46
N ALA A 118 -11.91 10.87 -12.19
CA ALA A 118 -12.10 11.73 -11.03
C ALA A 118 -11.98 10.94 -9.72
N PHE A 119 -12.55 9.75 -9.66
CA PHE A 119 -12.40 8.84 -8.52
C PHE A 119 -10.93 8.44 -8.29
N LEU A 120 -10.22 8.05 -9.33
CA LEU A 120 -8.82 7.61 -9.24
C LEU A 120 -7.83 8.73 -8.91
N GLN A 121 -8.22 10.01 -9.02
CA GLN A 121 -7.34 11.13 -8.70
C GLN A 121 -6.88 11.11 -7.23
N TRP A 122 -7.75 10.66 -6.33
CA TRP A 122 -7.39 10.45 -4.93
C TRP A 122 -6.24 9.43 -4.80
N PHE A 123 -6.35 8.27 -5.46
CA PHE A 123 -5.30 7.25 -5.44
C PHE A 123 -3.98 7.70 -6.09
N VAL A 124 -4.06 8.52 -7.15
CA VAL A 124 -2.86 9.12 -7.76
C VAL A 124 -2.13 10.01 -6.77
N ASN A 125 -2.86 10.81 -5.99
CA ASN A 125 -2.29 11.69 -4.96
C ASN A 125 -1.73 10.86 -3.79
N GLU A 126 -2.47 9.85 -3.35
CA GLU A 126 -2.04 8.93 -2.29
C GLU A 126 -0.73 8.24 -2.63
N GLN A 127 -0.57 7.72 -3.85
CA GLN A 127 0.67 7.07 -4.26
C GLN A 127 1.88 8.01 -4.27
N VAL A 128 1.68 9.32 -4.50
CA VAL A 128 2.77 10.31 -4.33
C VAL A 128 3.21 10.37 -2.86
N GLU A 129 2.26 10.32 -1.94
CA GLU A 129 2.53 10.32 -0.49
C GLU A 129 3.18 9.01 -0.03
N GLU A 130 2.67 7.86 -0.48
CA GLU A 130 3.19 6.54 -0.12
C GLU A 130 4.64 6.35 -0.59
N GLU A 131 4.97 6.66 -1.84
CA GLU A 131 6.35 6.58 -2.33
C GLU A 131 7.28 7.56 -1.57
N ALA A 132 6.81 8.76 -1.25
CA ALA A 132 7.59 9.74 -0.50
C ALA A 132 7.86 9.25 0.94
N ASN A 133 6.85 8.70 1.61
CA ASN A 133 6.95 8.15 2.96
C ASN A 133 7.91 6.97 3.01
N GLU A 134 7.73 5.96 2.14
CA GLU A 134 8.60 4.79 2.09
C GLU A 134 10.05 5.15 1.75
N SER A 135 10.26 6.09 0.82
CA SER A 135 11.60 6.60 0.49
C SER A 135 12.26 7.28 1.69
N GLN A 136 11.50 8.09 2.46
CA GLN A 136 11.99 8.76 3.65
C GLN A 136 12.37 7.77 4.76
N TYR A 137 11.51 6.79 5.02
CA TYR A 137 11.75 5.77 6.06
C TYR A 137 12.90 4.84 5.69
N LEU A 138 13.03 4.46 4.42
CA LEU A 138 14.20 3.74 3.93
C LEU A 138 15.49 4.52 4.16
N ALA A 139 15.50 5.82 3.85
CA ALA A 139 16.67 6.68 4.09
C ALA A 139 17.01 6.80 5.59
N LYS A 140 15.99 6.91 6.46
CA LYS A 140 16.16 6.89 7.92
C LYS A 140 16.72 5.54 8.37
N MET A 141 16.14 4.42 7.92
CA MET A 141 16.58 3.07 8.28
C MET A 141 18.05 2.85 7.92
N LYS A 142 18.47 3.20 6.71
CA LYS A 142 19.87 3.13 6.26
C LYS A 142 20.82 3.95 7.15
N ARG A 143 20.35 5.07 7.72
CA ARG A 143 21.14 5.94 8.59
C ARG A 143 21.29 5.40 10.01
N VAL A 144 20.28 4.68 10.53
CA VAL A 144 20.25 4.24 11.92
C VAL A 144 20.62 2.77 12.12
N ASN A 145 20.67 1.97 11.06
CA ASN A 145 20.79 0.52 11.09
C ASN A 145 21.97 0.02 11.96
N ASP A 146 23.11 0.68 11.90
CA ASP A 146 24.32 0.28 12.62
C ASP A 146 24.49 0.97 13.97
N ASN A 147 23.49 1.71 14.44
CA ASN A 147 23.51 2.44 15.70
C ASN A 147 22.30 2.06 16.57
N PRO A 148 22.48 1.18 17.59
CA PRO A 148 21.38 0.69 18.42
C PRO A 148 20.58 1.79 19.12
N SER A 149 21.23 2.88 19.57
CA SER A 149 20.52 3.98 20.21
C SER A 149 19.67 4.78 19.23
N ALA A 150 20.18 5.02 18.02
CA ALA A 150 19.43 5.68 16.96
C ALA A 150 18.29 4.81 16.43
N LEU A 151 18.53 3.50 16.30
CA LEU A 151 17.50 2.53 15.92
C LEU A 151 16.37 2.46 16.95
N TYR A 152 16.69 2.48 18.24
CA TYR A 152 15.70 2.54 19.30
C TYR A 152 14.83 3.80 19.19
N LEU A 153 15.42 4.97 18.94
CA LEU A 153 14.66 6.22 18.78
C LEU A 153 13.76 6.19 17.55
N PHE A 154 14.23 5.60 16.46
CA PHE A 154 13.44 5.43 15.24
C PHE A 154 12.26 4.46 15.46
N ASP A 155 12.49 3.36 16.17
CA ASP A 155 11.42 2.44 16.57
C ASP A 155 10.37 3.14 17.44
N GLN A 156 10.78 3.96 18.43
CA GLN A 156 9.86 4.73 19.26
C GLN A 156 9.09 5.80 18.45
N GLU A 157 9.70 6.42 17.44
CA GLU A 157 9.01 7.32 16.50
C GLU A 157 7.87 6.60 15.78
N LEU A 158 8.15 5.43 15.21
CA LEU A 158 7.17 4.68 14.43
C LEU A 158 6.09 4.00 15.30
N ALA A 159 6.37 3.76 16.57
CA ALA A 159 5.37 3.29 17.53
C ALA A 159 4.20 4.27 17.73
N GLN A 160 4.40 5.55 17.42
CA GLN A 160 3.36 6.58 17.58
C GLN A 160 2.41 6.67 16.38
N ARG A 161 2.71 5.99 15.29
CA ARG A 161 1.83 6.02 14.11
C ARG A 161 0.47 5.40 14.42
N VAL A 162 -0.57 6.09 14.05
CA VAL A 162 -1.97 5.64 14.13
C VAL A 162 -2.61 5.68 12.74
N LEU A 163 -3.63 4.87 12.55
CA LEU A 163 -4.42 4.90 11.32
C LEU A 163 -5.07 6.28 11.18
N ALA A 164 -4.89 6.92 10.04
CA ALA A 164 -5.58 8.15 9.73
C ALA A 164 -7.09 7.89 9.58
N THR A 165 -7.91 8.77 10.15
CA THR A 165 -9.35 8.78 9.84
C THR A 165 -9.52 9.46 8.49
N GLU A 166 -9.86 8.71 7.45
CA GLU A 166 -10.25 9.30 6.18
C GLU A 166 -11.56 10.06 6.35
N GLU A 167 -11.56 11.36 6.05
CA GLU A 167 -12.76 12.19 5.96
C GLU A 167 -13.40 12.10 4.55
#